data_ae3f80ac47bda8d689cab7074ef5348e
#
_entry.id   ae3f80ac47bda8d689cab7074ef5348e
#
_cell.length_a   1.000
_cell.length_b   1.000
_cell.length_c   1.000
_cell.angle_alpha   90.00
_cell.angle_beta   90.00
_cell.angle_gamma   90.00
#
_symmetry.space_group_name_H-M   'P 1'
#
loop_
_entity.id
_entity.type
_entity.pdbx_description
1 polymer ?
#
loop_
_entity_poly.entity_id
_entity_poly.type
_entity_poly.pdbx_seq_one_letter_code
_entity_poly.pdbx_strand_id
1 'polypeptide(L)'
;MIDVKDLSKSFGNLHVLNGINEHIYKGEKVVIIGPSGSGKSTFLRCLNLMEKPTSGSICVEGEYITDRKANVNLIRRKMGMVFQHFNLFPHLTIKKNITLAPVKLGLMTKEEADAEAMRLLERVGLADKADAYPPQLSGGQKQRIAIVRALAMKPDVMLFDEPTSALDPEMVGEVLDLMKQLADDGMTMVVVTHEMGFAREVASRVMFMSDGQIVEQGP
;
A
#
# COMPACT_ATOMS: atom_id res chain seq x y z
N MET A 1 11.05 11.72 2.17
CA MET A 1 9.83 11.48 1.37
C MET A 1 8.56 11.61 2.20
N ILE A 2 8.44 10.91 3.33
CA ILE A 2 7.32 11.06 4.27
C ILE A 2 7.88 11.41 5.64
N ASP A 3 7.43 12.53 6.21
CA ASP A 3 7.77 12.96 7.57
C ASP A 3 6.53 12.86 8.46
N VAL A 4 6.66 12.21 9.59
CA VAL A 4 5.62 12.04 10.60
C VAL A 4 6.08 12.66 11.91
N LYS A 5 5.29 13.57 12.49
CA LYS A 5 5.62 14.26 13.74
C LYS A 5 4.48 14.16 14.74
N ASP A 6 4.80 13.64 15.92
CA ASP A 6 3.92 13.52 17.10
C ASP A 6 2.55 12.90 16.75
N LEU A 7 2.56 11.92 15.84
CA LEU A 7 1.35 11.32 15.30
C LEU A 7 0.63 10.50 16.36
N SER A 8 -0.60 10.90 16.68
CA SER A 8 -1.46 10.18 17.62
C SER A 8 -2.83 9.91 17.00
N LYS A 9 -3.38 8.74 17.32
CA LYS A 9 -4.72 8.35 16.90
C LYS A 9 -5.48 7.69 18.03
N SER A 10 -6.70 8.19 18.27
CA SER A 10 -7.65 7.60 19.21
C SER A 10 -8.99 7.32 18.52
N PHE A 11 -9.65 6.25 18.93
CA PHE A 11 -11.01 5.90 18.57
C PHE A 11 -11.86 5.93 19.85
N GLY A 12 -12.56 7.04 20.07
CA GLY A 12 -13.21 7.30 21.37
C GLY A 12 -12.15 7.34 22.48
N ASN A 13 -12.30 6.46 23.47
CA ASN A 13 -11.38 6.37 24.61
C ASN A 13 -10.18 5.43 24.36
N LEU A 14 -10.15 4.73 23.22
CA LEU A 14 -9.05 3.83 22.88
C LEU A 14 -7.92 4.60 22.18
N HIS A 15 -6.76 4.70 22.85
CA HIS A 15 -5.54 5.27 22.24
C HIS A 15 -4.82 4.18 21.46
N VAL A 16 -4.67 4.37 20.14
CA VAL A 16 -4.10 3.36 19.23
C VAL A 16 -2.71 3.76 18.75
N LEU A 17 -2.45 5.06 18.55
CA LEU A 17 -1.12 5.57 18.23
C LEU A 17 -0.77 6.68 19.22
N ASN A 18 0.47 6.68 19.71
CA ASN A 18 0.90 7.51 20.83
C ASN A 18 2.18 8.27 20.49
N GLY A 19 2.05 9.42 19.78
CA GLY A 19 3.15 10.36 19.54
C GLY A 19 4.27 9.79 18.65
N ILE A 20 3.92 9.11 17.55
CA ILE A 20 4.92 8.53 16.64
C ILE A 20 5.63 9.64 15.88
N ASN A 21 6.97 9.60 15.89
CA ASN A 21 7.85 10.43 15.10
C ASN A 21 8.66 9.52 14.18
N GLU A 22 8.57 9.75 12.86
CA GLU A 22 9.22 8.88 11.88
C GLU A 22 9.52 9.61 10.57
N HIS A 23 10.58 9.14 9.88
CA HIS A 23 10.93 9.58 8.53
C HIS A 23 11.10 8.38 7.60
N ILE A 24 10.47 8.42 6.44
CA ILE A 24 10.61 7.40 5.40
C ILE A 24 11.30 8.04 4.20
N TYR A 25 12.45 7.50 3.81
CA TYR A 25 13.25 7.99 2.69
C TYR A 25 12.76 7.45 1.35
N LYS A 26 13.06 8.17 0.29
CA LYS A 26 12.76 7.72 -1.08
C LYS A 26 13.58 6.46 -1.40
N GLY A 27 12.93 5.45 -1.98
CA GLY A 27 13.55 4.15 -2.29
C GLY A 27 13.71 3.22 -1.08
N GLU A 28 13.31 3.66 0.12
CA GLU A 28 13.37 2.84 1.32
C GLU A 28 12.26 1.78 1.33
N LYS A 29 12.58 0.59 1.83
CA LYS A 29 11.66 -0.52 2.05
C LYS A 29 11.51 -0.70 3.54
N VAL A 30 10.50 -0.05 4.11
CA VAL A 30 10.19 -0.13 5.54
C VAL A 30 9.22 -1.26 5.78
N VAL A 31 9.59 -2.22 6.61
CA VAL A 31 8.69 -3.29 7.05
C VAL A 31 8.29 -3.06 8.51
N ILE A 32 6.99 -3.07 8.76
CA ILE A 32 6.41 -2.86 10.10
C ILE A 32 5.91 -4.19 10.63
N ILE A 33 6.46 -4.62 11.76
CA ILE A 33 6.08 -5.84 12.46
C ILE A 33 5.63 -5.53 13.89
N GLY A 34 5.05 -6.51 14.58
CA GLY A 34 4.60 -6.38 15.97
C GLY A 34 3.31 -7.16 16.22
N PRO A 35 2.87 -7.26 17.48
CA PRO A 35 1.66 -8.02 17.84
C PRO A 35 0.38 -7.45 17.19
N SER A 36 -0.66 -8.29 17.12
CA SER A 36 -1.98 -7.84 16.69
C SER A 36 -2.50 -6.74 17.61
N GLY A 37 -3.13 -5.71 17.04
CA GLY A 37 -3.64 -4.59 17.82
C GLY A 37 -2.60 -3.52 18.20
N SER A 38 -1.32 -3.67 17.85
CA SER A 38 -0.27 -2.67 18.17
C SER A 38 -0.36 -1.36 17.39
N GLY A 39 -1.32 -1.20 16.46
CA GLY A 39 -1.54 0.03 15.70
C GLY A 39 -0.92 0.06 14.30
N LYS A 40 -0.26 -1.00 13.81
CA LYS A 40 0.44 -1.06 12.51
C LYS A 40 -0.42 -0.59 11.33
N SER A 41 -1.57 -1.25 11.14
CA SER A 41 -2.50 -0.87 10.06
C SER A 41 -3.07 0.53 10.22
N THR A 42 -3.29 0.98 11.46
CA THR A 42 -3.74 2.34 11.75
C THR A 42 -2.67 3.36 11.38
N PHE A 43 -1.40 3.10 11.74
CA PHE A 43 -0.28 3.94 11.33
C PHE A 43 -0.17 4.02 9.80
N LEU A 44 -0.16 2.87 9.12
CA LEU A 44 -0.10 2.81 7.67
C LEU A 44 -1.23 3.60 7.00
N ARG A 45 -2.48 3.47 7.50
CA ARG A 45 -3.65 4.19 6.99
C ARG A 45 -3.63 5.67 7.31
N CYS A 46 -2.92 6.10 8.35
CA CYS A 46 -2.71 7.51 8.61
C CYS A 46 -1.78 8.15 7.58
N LEU A 47 -0.79 7.43 7.05
CA LEU A 47 0.16 7.97 6.06
C LEU A 47 -0.50 8.50 4.80
N ASN A 48 -1.66 7.96 4.40
CA ASN A 48 -2.46 8.44 3.26
C ASN A 48 -3.80 9.09 3.67
N LEU A 49 -3.98 9.37 4.97
CA LEU A 49 -5.20 9.90 5.57
C LEU A 49 -6.48 9.08 5.31
N MET A 50 -6.38 7.77 5.05
CA MET A 50 -7.54 6.89 5.14
C MET A 50 -8.07 6.85 6.58
N GLU A 51 -7.14 6.89 7.56
CA GLU A 51 -7.44 7.21 8.94
C GLU A 51 -6.91 8.60 9.26
N LYS A 52 -7.80 9.49 9.69
CA LYS A 52 -7.40 10.84 10.08
C LYS A 52 -6.77 10.81 11.48
N PRO A 53 -5.54 11.30 11.66
CA PRO A 53 -4.92 11.40 12.98
C PRO A 53 -5.76 12.26 13.93
N THR A 54 -5.67 11.99 15.23
CA THR A 54 -6.26 12.83 16.28
C THR A 54 -5.40 14.06 16.52
N SER A 55 -4.07 13.89 16.48
CA SER A 55 -3.07 14.96 16.57
C SER A 55 -1.80 14.59 15.84
N GLY A 56 -0.88 15.54 15.74
CA GLY A 56 0.35 15.41 14.99
C GLY A 56 0.23 15.82 13.53
N SER A 57 1.30 15.70 12.79
CA SER A 57 1.37 16.11 11.39
C SER A 57 2.06 15.06 10.52
N ILE A 58 1.61 14.99 9.27
CA ILE A 58 2.24 14.17 8.23
C ILE A 58 2.55 15.08 7.06
N CYS A 59 3.80 15.05 6.60
CA CYS A 59 4.27 15.77 5.43
C CYS A 59 4.73 14.76 4.39
N VAL A 60 4.24 14.87 3.15
CA VAL A 60 4.62 14.03 2.02
C VAL A 60 5.20 14.93 0.95
N GLU A 61 6.47 14.72 0.59
CA GLU A 61 7.20 15.52 -0.41
C GLU A 61 7.12 17.05 -0.17
N GLY A 62 7.18 17.47 1.09
CA GLY A 62 7.12 18.88 1.48
C GLY A 62 5.70 19.44 1.65
N GLU A 63 4.66 18.66 1.35
CA GLU A 63 3.26 19.06 1.55
C GLU A 63 2.68 18.46 2.82
N TYR A 64 2.20 19.28 3.77
CA TYR A 64 1.52 18.83 4.98
C TYR A 64 0.11 18.35 4.65
N ILE A 65 -0.06 17.02 4.56
CA ILE A 65 -1.35 16.39 4.20
C ILE A 65 -2.39 16.50 5.31
N THR A 66 -1.96 16.73 6.54
CA THR A 66 -2.82 16.93 7.72
C THR A 66 -3.42 18.33 7.79
N ASP A 67 -2.95 19.27 7.00
CA ASP A 67 -3.51 20.62 6.95
C ASP A 67 -4.93 20.62 6.40
N ARG A 68 -5.81 21.48 6.96
CA ARG A 68 -7.20 21.62 6.53
C ARG A 68 -7.36 22.03 5.05
N LYS A 69 -6.35 22.70 4.49
CA LYS A 69 -6.33 23.19 3.10
C LYS A 69 -5.67 22.21 2.13
N ALA A 70 -5.09 21.11 2.62
CA ALA A 70 -4.39 20.14 1.79
C ALA A 70 -5.34 19.47 0.79
N ASN A 71 -4.89 19.34 -0.45
CA ASN A 71 -5.60 18.55 -1.44
C ASN A 71 -5.23 17.07 -1.31
N VAL A 72 -5.84 16.40 -0.33
CA VAL A 72 -5.57 14.99 0.01
C VAL A 72 -5.71 14.08 -1.21
N ASN A 73 -6.61 14.41 -2.15
CA ASN A 73 -6.80 13.57 -3.35
C ASN A 73 -5.59 13.64 -4.30
N LEU A 74 -4.91 14.78 -4.40
CA LEU A 74 -3.68 14.88 -5.19
C LEU A 74 -2.56 14.04 -4.56
N ILE A 75 -2.44 14.06 -3.24
CA ILE A 75 -1.43 13.30 -2.51
C ILE A 75 -1.69 11.81 -2.61
N ARG A 76 -2.94 11.37 -2.44
CA ARG A 76 -3.34 9.97 -2.60
C ARG A 76 -3.06 9.41 -4.00
N ARG A 77 -3.00 10.24 -5.05
CA ARG A 77 -2.61 9.79 -6.41
C ARG A 77 -1.17 9.30 -6.45
N LYS A 78 -0.29 9.87 -5.59
CA LYS A 78 1.13 9.52 -5.48
C LYS A 78 1.38 8.33 -4.56
N MET A 79 0.35 7.82 -3.88
CA MET A 79 0.46 6.75 -2.88
C MET A 79 -0.44 5.57 -3.27
N GLY A 80 0.16 4.48 -3.71
CA GLY A 80 -0.56 3.23 -3.92
C GLY A 80 -0.89 2.57 -2.58
N MET A 81 -2.09 2.03 -2.42
CA MET A 81 -2.50 1.28 -1.23
C MET A 81 -3.04 -0.09 -1.62
N VAL A 82 -2.48 -1.12 -1.01
CA VAL A 82 -2.90 -2.51 -1.15
C VAL A 82 -3.36 -3.01 0.22
N PHE A 83 -4.54 -3.59 0.26
CA PHE A 83 -5.20 -4.03 1.49
C PHE A 83 -5.12 -5.54 1.65
N GLN A 84 -5.38 -6.01 2.86
CA GLN A 84 -5.59 -7.42 3.18
C GLN A 84 -6.68 -8.06 2.30
N HIS A 85 -7.81 -7.36 2.12
CA HIS A 85 -8.84 -7.74 1.16
C HIS A 85 -8.59 -7.02 -0.17
N PHE A 86 -8.76 -7.72 -1.27
CA PHE A 86 -8.37 -7.29 -2.63
C PHE A 86 -9.07 -6.01 -3.09
N ASN A 87 -10.29 -5.73 -2.58
CA ASN A 87 -11.11 -4.56 -2.85
C ASN A 87 -11.30 -4.27 -4.35
N LEU A 88 -11.33 -5.32 -5.18
CA LEU A 88 -11.66 -5.21 -6.60
C LEU A 88 -13.16 -4.98 -6.79
N PHE A 89 -13.52 -4.19 -7.80
CA PHE A 89 -14.92 -3.97 -8.18
C PHE A 89 -15.47 -5.23 -8.86
N PRO A 90 -16.39 -5.99 -8.24
CA PRO A 90 -16.80 -7.30 -8.75
C PRO A 90 -17.60 -7.25 -10.05
N HIS A 91 -18.20 -6.10 -10.35
CA HIS A 91 -19.01 -5.82 -11.55
C HIS A 91 -18.19 -5.28 -12.73
N LEU A 92 -16.89 -5.05 -12.55
CA LEU A 92 -15.98 -4.61 -13.60
C LEU A 92 -15.02 -5.74 -13.99
N THR A 93 -14.64 -5.80 -15.26
CA THR A 93 -13.56 -6.69 -15.71
C THR A 93 -12.24 -6.31 -15.04
N ILE A 94 -11.25 -7.20 -15.08
CA ILE A 94 -9.92 -6.96 -14.52
C ILE A 94 -9.29 -5.74 -15.18
N LYS A 95 -9.30 -5.64 -16.51
CA LYS A 95 -8.78 -4.48 -17.22
C LYS A 95 -9.49 -3.19 -16.79
N LYS A 96 -10.83 -3.20 -16.65
CA LYS A 96 -11.56 -2.03 -16.16
C LYS A 96 -11.27 -1.67 -14.71
N ASN A 97 -11.00 -2.65 -13.84
CA ASN A 97 -10.53 -2.38 -12.48
C ASN A 97 -9.23 -1.60 -12.46
N ILE A 98 -8.31 -1.89 -13.39
CA ILE A 98 -7.00 -1.23 -13.50
C ILE A 98 -7.13 0.15 -14.14
N THR A 99 -7.90 0.27 -15.23
CA THR A 99 -7.97 1.50 -16.06
C THR A 99 -8.90 2.57 -15.50
N LEU A 100 -9.82 2.22 -14.62
CA LEU A 100 -10.85 3.13 -14.10
C LEU A 100 -10.30 4.41 -13.51
N ALA A 101 -9.35 4.30 -12.60
CA ALA A 101 -8.82 5.46 -11.88
C ALA A 101 -7.93 6.36 -12.77
N PRO A 102 -6.96 5.84 -13.53
CA PRO A 102 -6.15 6.67 -14.43
C PRO A 102 -6.99 7.46 -15.44
N VAL A 103 -8.00 6.83 -16.03
CA VAL A 103 -8.88 7.49 -17.01
C VAL A 103 -9.80 8.50 -16.35
N LYS A 104 -10.49 8.10 -15.25
CA LYS A 104 -11.45 8.98 -14.57
C LYS A 104 -10.81 10.23 -13.99
N LEU A 105 -9.53 10.14 -13.58
CA LEU A 105 -8.76 11.26 -13.04
C LEU A 105 -8.03 12.06 -14.13
N GLY A 106 -8.19 11.72 -15.41
CA GLY A 106 -7.57 12.42 -16.54
C GLY A 106 -6.04 12.30 -16.56
N LEU A 107 -5.48 11.23 -15.98
CA LEU A 107 -4.03 10.97 -15.99
C LEU A 107 -3.58 10.28 -17.29
N MET A 108 -4.48 9.53 -17.92
CA MET A 108 -4.25 8.79 -19.15
C MET A 108 -5.51 8.86 -20.02
N THR A 109 -5.34 8.82 -21.33
CA THR A 109 -6.43 8.50 -22.25
C THR A 109 -6.88 7.06 -22.04
N LYS A 110 -8.00 6.67 -22.62
CA LYS A 110 -8.48 5.28 -22.51
C LYS A 110 -7.51 4.31 -23.17
N GLU A 111 -6.98 4.68 -24.32
CA GLU A 111 -6.02 3.87 -25.10
C GLU A 111 -4.70 3.69 -24.34
N GLU A 112 -4.18 4.75 -23.75
CA GLU A 112 -2.96 4.68 -22.90
C GLU A 112 -3.18 3.81 -21.66
N ALA A 113 -4.33 3.96 -20.98
CA ALA A 113 -4.66 3.17 -19.82
C ALA A 113 -4.86 1.68 -20.16
N ASP A 114 -5.49 1.38 -21.29
CA ASP A 114 -5.67 0.00 -21.78
C ASP A 114 -4.31 -0.65 -22.09
N ALA A 115 -3.41 0.07 -22.76
CA ALA A 115 -2.06 -0.41 -23.06
C ALA A 115 -1.25 -0.64 -21.77
N GLU A 116 -1.29 0.30 -20.82
CA GLU A 116 -0.59 0.17 -19.55
C GLU A 116 -1.16 -0.98 -18.70
N ALA A 117 -2.49 -1.16 -18.68
CA ALA A 117 -3.12 -2.27 -17.99
C ALA A 117 -2.67 -3.61 -18.56
N MET A 118 -2.59 -3.76 -19.88
CA MET A 118 -2.08 -4.99 -20.51
C MET A 118 -0.62 -5.24 -20.17
N ARG A 119 0.24 -4.22 -20.25
CA ARG A 119 1.66 -4.31 -19.88
C ARG A 119 1.85 -4.79 -18.42
N LEU A 120 1.06 -4.24 -17.50
CA LEU A 120 1.11 -4.60 -16.09
C LEU A 120 0.55 -6.01 -15.84
N LEU A 121 -0.50 -6.42 -16.57
CA LEU A 121 -1.04 -7.78 -16.49
C LEU A 121 -0.07 -8.82 -17.05
N GLU A 122 0.66 -8.51 -18.13
CA GLU A 122 1.73 -9.36 -18.67
C GLU A 122 2.83 -9.54 -17.62
N ARG A 123 3.25 -8.47 -16.95
CA ARG A 123 4.26 -8.51 -15.90
C ARG A 123 3.92 -9.49 -14.77
N VAL A 124 2.65 -9.66 -14.45
CA VAL A 124 2.18 -10.57 -13.38
C VAL A 124 1.63 -11.89 -13.92
N GLY A 125 1.80 -12.18 -15.22
CA GLY A 125 1.37 -13.43 -15.86
C GLY A 125 -0.15 -13.61 -15.92
N LEU A 126 -0.93 -12.52 -16.00
CA LEU A 126 -2.39 -12.53 -15.97
C LEU A 126 -3.02 -11.80 -17.18
N ALA A 127 -2.30 -11.66 -18.28
CA ALA A 127 -2.81 -10.99 -19.49
C ALA A 127 -4.07 -11.67 -20.05
N ASP A 128 -4.16 -13.00 -19.97
CA ASP A 128 -5.31 -13.80 -20.38
C ASP A 128 -6.58 -13.54 -19.52
N LYS A 129 -6.44 -12.92 -18.37
CA LYS A 129 -7.52 -12.59 -17.44
C LYS A 129 -8.07 -11.16 -17.61
N ALA A 130 -7.58 -10.39 -18.58
CA ALA A 130 -7.97 -8.97 -18.78
C ALA A 130 -9.49 -8.75 -18.84
N ASP A 131 -10.20 -9.63 -19.51
CA ASP A 131 -11.66 -9.55 -19.68
C ASP A 131 -12.46 -10.41 -18.69
N ALA A 132 -11.77 -11.14 -17.78
CA ALA A 132 -12.40 -11.87 -16.70
C ALA A 132 -12.92 -10.91 -15.61
N TYR A 133 -13.78 -11.44 -14.73
CA TYR A 133 -14.30 -10.72 -13.56
C TYR A 133 -13.66 -11.25 -12.26
N PRO A 134 -13.53 -10.42 -11.20
CA PRO A 134 -12.91 -10.83 -9.94
C PRO A 134 -13.40 -12.15 -9.34
N PRO A 135 -14.73 -12.50 -9.37
CA PRO A 135 -15.18 -13.78 -8.82
C PRO A 135 -14.59 -15.03 -9.51
N GLN A 136 -14.07 -14.89 -10.73
CA GLN A 136 -13.51 -15.98 -11.53
C GLN A 136 -12.02 -16.27 -11.21
N LEU A 137 -11.40 -15.49 -10.30
CA LEU A 137 -9.99 -15.55 -10.00
C LEU A 137 -9.72 -16.14 -8.60
N SER A 138 -8.53 -16.76 -8.45
CA SER A 138 -8.01 -17.17 -7.14
C SER A 138 -7.66 -15.97 -6.25
N GLY A 139 -7.46 -16.18 -4.95
CA GLY A 139 -7.05 -15.16 -4.00
C GLY A 139 -5.73 -14.49 -4.41
N GLY A 140 -4.71 -15.26 -4.73
CA GLY A 140 -3.41 -14.76 -5.18
C GLY A 140 -3.49 -13.95 -6.48
N GLN A 141 -4.30 -14.39 -7.45
CA GLN A 141 -4.55 -13.63 -8.67
C GLN A 141 -5.22 -12.28 -8.37
N LYS A 142 -6.26 -12.28 -7.52
CA LYS A 142 -6.93 -11.03 -7.08
C LYS A 142 -5.97 -10.06 -6.41
N GLN A 143 -5.07 -10.58 -5.57
CA GLN A 143 -4.11 -9.74 -4.86
C GLN A 143 -3.07 -9.16 -5.81
N ARG A 144 -2.52 -9.95 -6.74
CA ARG A 144 -1.62 -9.43 -7.78
C ARG A 144 -2.29 -8.35 -8.62
N ILE A 145 -3.58 -8.51 -8.96
CA ILE A 145 -4.35 -7.49 -9.67
C ILE A 145 -4.57 -6.25 -8.81
N ALA A 146 -4.80 -6.38 -7.51
CA ALA A 146 -4.90 -5.22 -6.61
C ALA A 146 -3.60 -4.41 -6.56
N ILE A 147 -2.44 -5.09 -6.57
CA ILE A 147 -1.13 -4.45 -6.69
C ILE A 147 -0.98 -3.75 -8.05
N VAL A 148 -1.29 -4.44 -9.15
CA VAL A 148 -1.25 -3.88 -10.52
C VAL A 148 -2.14 -2.66 -10.66
N ARG A 149 -3.35 -2.70 -10.08
CA ARG A 149 -4.27 -1.56 -10.07
C ARG A 149 -3.67 -0.34 -9.37
N ALA A 150 -2.96 -0.54 -8.25
CA ALA A 150 -2.26 0.55 -7.56
C ALA A 150 -1.09 1.09 -8.40
N LEU A 151 -0.31 0.20 -9.03
CA LEU A 151 0.83 0.57 -9.90
C LEU A 151 0.41 1.34 -11.15
N ALA A 152 -0.79 1.10 -11.69
CA ALA A 152 -1.31 1.82 -12.85
C ALA A 152 -1.46 3.34 -12.63
N MET A 153 -1.51 3.77 -11.37
CA MET A 153 -1.50 5.18 -10.99
C MET A 153 -0.09 5.79 -10.98
N LYS A 154 0.98 5.00 -11.22
CA LYS A 154 2.40 5.39 -11.14
C LYS A 154 2.74 6.09 -9.82
N PRO A 155 2.49 5.42 -8.67
CA PRO A 155 2.71 6.02 -7.37
C PRO A 155 4.20 6.17 -7.05
N ASP A 156 4.54 7.15 -6.21
CA ASP A 156 5.89 7.36 -5.68
C ASP A 156 6.19 6.44 -4.48
N VAL A 157 5.14 5.97 -3.80
CA VAL A 157 5.23 5.03 -2.67
C VAL A 157 4.08 4.02 -2.70
N MET A 158 4.38 2.78 -2.33
CA MET A 158 3.41 1.71 -2.16
C MET A 158 3.24 1.36 -0.68
N LEU A 159 2.01 1.39 -0.20
CA LEU A 159 1.61 1.01 1.15
C LEU A 159 0.92 -0.36 1.09
N PHE A 160 1.41 -1.33 1.87
CA PHE A 160 0.86 -2.68 1.92
C PHE A 160 0.36 -3.01 3.33
N ASP A 161 -0.93 -3.24 3.48
CA ASP A 161 -1.59 -3.58 4.74
C ASP A 161 -1.89 -5.08 4.78
N GLU A 162 -0.96 -5.87 5.30
CA GLU A 162 -1.05 -7.33 5.39
C GLU A 162 -1.48 -8.01 4.08
N PRO A 163 -0.75 -7.83 2.96
CA PRO A 163 -1.19 -8.21 1.62
C PRO A 163 -1.37 -9.72 1.41
N THR A 164 -0.85 -10.57 2.31
CA THR A 164 -0.90 -12.03 2.23
C THR A 164 -1.84 -12.70 3.22
N SER A 165 -2.32 -11.97 4.24
CA SER A 165 -3.06 -12.56 5.37
C SER A 165 -4.43 -13.17 5.02
N ALA A 166 -5.00 -12.80 3.87
CA ALA A 166 -6.26 -13.36 3.35
C ALA A 166 -6.05 -14.44 2.27
N LEU A 167 -4.81 -14.93 2.11
CA LEU A 167 -4.45 -15.91 1.09
C LEU A 167 -4.18 -17.29 1.68
N ASP A 168 -4.48 -18.31 0.89
CA ASP A 168 -4.02 -19.66 1.16
C ASP A 168 -2.48 -19.73 1.04
N PRO A 169 -1.78 -20.53 1.88
CA PRO A 169 -0.32 -20.59 1.90
C PRO A 169 0.34 -20.84 0.54
N GLU A 170 -0.30 -21.64 -0.32
CA GLU A 170 0.19 -21.94 -1.67
C GLU A 170 0.23 -20.70 -2.60
N MET A 171 -0.56 -19.65 -2.29
CA MET A 171 -0.68 -18.45 -3.11
C MET A 171 0.18 -17.29 -2.60
N VAL A 172 0.74 -17.39 -1.40
CA VAL A 172 1.53 -16.33 -0.75
C VAL A 172 2.80 -16.03 -1.54
N GLY A 173 3.50 -17.07 -2.01
CA GLY A 173 4.77 -16.95 -2.72
C GLY A 173 4.70 -16.01 -3.92
N GLU A 174 3.72 -16.19 -4.80
CA GLU A 174 3.56 -15.37 -6.02
C GLU A 174 3.34 -13.87 -5.72
N VAL A 175 2.67 -13.56 -4.61
CA VAL A 175 2.46 -12.16 -4.19
C VAL A 175 3.73 -11.57 -3.60
N LEU A 176 4.45 -12.33 -2.78
CA LEU A 176 5.73 -11.90 -2.21
C LEU A 176 6.80 -11.72 -3.29
N ASP A 177 6.86 -12.59 -4.29
CA ASP A 177 7.78 -12.47 -5.42
C ASP A 177 7.52 -11.20 -6.24
N LEU A 178 6.25 -10.85 -6.46
CA LEU A 178 5.90 -9.57 -7.09
C LEU A 178 6.37 -8.38 -6.24
N MET A 179 6.17 -8.44 -4.92
CA MET A 179 6.60 -7.36 -4.02
C MET A 179 8.13 -7.23 -3.97
N LYS A 180 8.89 -8.36 -4.05
CA LYS A 180 10.35 -8.35 -4.19
C LYS A 180 10.79 -7.65 -5.48
N GLN A 181 10.17 -7.99 -6.61
CA GLN A 181 10.46 -7.31 -7.88
C GLN A 181 10.24 -5.80 -7.80
N LEU A 182 9.17 -5.34 -7.11
CA LEU A 182 8.93 -3.90 -6.90
C LEU A 182 10.02 -3.26 -6.04
N ALA A 183 10.51 -3.97 -5.03
CA ALA A 183 11.60 -3.51 -4.19
C ALA A 183 12.92 -3.39 -4.99
N ASP A 184 13.23 -4.37 -5.84
CA ASP A 184 14.39 -4.38 -6.71
C ASP A 184 14.35 -3.25 -7.76
N ASP A 185 13.14 -2.92 -8.25
CA ASP A 185 12.91 -1.76 -9.14
C ASP A 185 13.09 -0.40 -8.41
N GLY A 186 13.41 -0.40 -7.12
CA GLY A 186 13.66 0.83 -6.34
C GLY A 186 12.40 1.50 -5.80
N MET A 187 11.24 0.82 -5.82
CA MET A 187 9.99 1.37 -5.28
C MET A 187 10.13 1.68 -3.78
N THR A 188 9.67 2.86 -3.36
CA THR A 188 9.50 3.15 -1.94
C THR A 188 8.33 2.35 -1.40
N MET A 189 8.54 1.59 -0.34
CA MET A 189 7.51 0.70 0.19
C MET A 189 7.38 0.82 1.71
N VAL A 190 6.15 0.81 2.20
CA VAL A 190 5.84 0.62 3.63
C VAL A 190 4.92 -0.59 3.74
N VAL A 191 5.39 -1.64 4.40
CA VAL A 191 4.75 -2.95 4.39
C VAL A 191 4.44 -3.39 5.82
N VAL A 192 3.18 -3.57 6.16
CA VAL A 192 2.76 -4.29 7.35
C VAL A 192 2.63 -5.76 6.98
N THR A 193 3.38 -6.64 7.63
CA THR A 193 3.36 -8.07 7.32
C THR A 193 3.75 -8.93 8.52
N HIS A 194 3.36 -10.20 8.47
CA HIS A 194 3.81 -11.27 9.37
C HIS A 194 4.80 -12.22 8.67
N GLU A 195 5.14 -11.96 7.41
CA GLU A 195 6.06 -12.77 6.61
C GLU A 195 7.52 -12.41 6.93
N MET A 196 8.09 -13.04 7.96
CA MET A 196 9.45 -12.71 8.43
C MET A 196 10.53 -13.03 7.39
N GLY A 197 10.31 -14.06 6.55
CA GLY A 197 11.21 -14.39 5.43
C GLY A 197 11.30 -13.24 4.44
N PHE A 198 10.17 -12.71 4.04
CA PHE A 198 10.09 -11.53 3.16
C PHE A 198 10.75 -10.30 3.80
N ALA A 199 10.45 -10.04 5.09
CA ALA A 199 11.03 -8.91 5.80
C ALA A 199 12.56 -8.95 5.77
N ARG A 200 13.19 -10.10 6.06
CA ARG A 200 14.65 -10.26 6.04
C ARG A 200 15.28 -10.07 4.67
N GLU A 201 14.57 -10.43 3.61
CA GLU A 201 15.10 -10.38 2.25
C GLU A 201 14.97 -8.99 1.62
N VAL A 202 13.90 -8.26 1.93
CA VAL A 202 13.51 -7.05 1.19
C VAL A 202 13.70 -5.78 2.01
N ALA A 203 13.54 -5.84 3.35
CA ALA A 203 13.57 -4.64 4.16
C ALA A 203 14.95 -3.97 4.14
N SER A 204 14.97 -2.67 3.90
CA SER A 204 16.11 -1.82 4.24
C SER A 204 16.07 -1.38 5.70
N ARG A 205 14.88 -1.40 6.31
CA ARG A 205 14.64 -1.11 7.72
C ARG A 205 13.38 -1.82 8.21
N VAL A 206 13.48 -2.40 9.38
CA VAL A 206 12.35 -3.01 10.10
C VAL A 206 11.98 -2.14 11.29
N MET A 207 10.70 -1.89 11.49
CA MET A 207 10.13 -1.19 12.64
C MET A 207 9.30 -2.18 13.47
N PHE A 208 9.61 -2.32 14.72
CA PHE A 208 8.80 -3.09 15.67
C PHE A 208 7.86 -2.16 16.42
N MET A 209 6.55 -2.39 16.25
CA MET A 209 5.50 -1.61 16.93
C MET A 209 4.85 -2.41 18.04
N SER A 210 4.73 -1.79 19.22
CA SER A 210 3.93 -2.27 20.36
C SER A 210 3.24 -1.10 21.04
N ASP A 211 2.01 -1.33 21.53
CA ASP A 211 1.23 -0.36 22.32
C ASP A 211 1.15 1.04 21.69
N GLY A 212 1.02 1.07 20.35
CA GLY A 212 0.88 2.32 19.60
C GLY A 212 2.16 3.13 19.44
N GLN A 213 3.32 2.55 19.71
CA GLN A 213 4.64 3.18 19.58
C GLN A 213 5.59 2.32 18.74
N ILE A 214 6.60 2.95 18.13
CA ILE A 214 7.75 2.26 17.56
C ILE A 214 8.74 2.03 18.71
N VAL A 215 8.92 0.77 19.12
CA VAL A 215 9.75 0.39 20.26
C VAL A 215 11.19 0.20 19.85
N GLU A 216 11.39 -0.36 18.66
CA GLU A 216 12.71 -0.67 18.12
C GLU A 216 12.67 -0.53 16.59
N GLN A 217 13.79 -0.13 16.02
CA GLN A 217 13.97 -0.13 14.57
C GLN A 217 15.44 -0.32 14.21
N GLY A 218 15.67 -0.95 13.06
CA GLY A 218 17.01 -1.24 12.56
C GLY A 218 16.99 -1.84 11.17
N PRO A 219 18.17 -2.04 10.53
CA PRO A 219 18.30 -2.70 9.23
C PRO A 219 17.95 -4.18 9.31
#